data_c80788ac51d894e28d0ed9570385ba41
#
_entry.id   c80788ac51d894e28d0ed9570385ba41
#
_cell.length_a   1.000
_cell.length_b   1.000
_cell.length_c   1.000
_cell.angle_alpha   90.00
_cell.angle_beta   90.00
_cell.angle_gamma   90.00
#
_symmetry.space_group_name_H-M   'P 1'
#
loop_
_entity.id
_entity.type
_entity.pdbx_description
1 polymer ?
#
loop_
_entity_poly.entity_id
_entity_poly.type
_entity_poly.pdbx_seq_one_letter_code
_entity_poly.pdbx_strand_id
1 'polypeptide(L)'
;MLKTSELCIVEIPLRVRLGRISLELVTFLLMLIPSFFTLYLTDEMIEKGKTIPYIWVVFVILICVAIHVFQFYFSKYMSQVYVNRVAEDYRMKIAKKISKCQAPAYEKEPKSKIFNVINDMTPVYTLANYFICVPVDFIELLVVIFLIFRTHYGLGMVALLMAPLYLVSSYLNKGKLQSLVSEERKNLDAWQREVDIILNQKVSIGLNDSWDYMLKRYQSTLSQFYKTQNKKHFFLLFTMELPKFITTLAPLLILIVGGNLVVNAQMSLGTLLFVLQLIVYLFAPLGDIAMVQADLMSQKTNFKRAREFVEMPEQEEKLPGSEGGELLIRNVTLHRADRSVLYKIPEFSVEEPGLILIKGENGCGKSTLFHILSGVFSEEQMQIEENGKVQVPSKYRNDFSYLFYPNFIFPGTVRENVLCGQEAEPGSYEKIEELLHLPPADKEVITKPENLSLGEKQKIFLARILFRDSQFMLLDEPGSNLDDKTEQNFAEELGRIKKKKCILVISHNKIYDEIADQIYEIQGGVMKKSENIHKIIGESVLWTSKK
;
A
#
# COMPACT_ATOMS: atom_id res chain seq x y z
N MET A 1 16.23 20.34 -3.19
CA MET A 1 16.00 19.40 -4.30
C MET A 1 16.08 17.98 -3.73
N LEU A 2 15.07 17.16 -3.94
CA LEU A 2 15.12 15.74 -3.64
C LEU A 2 16.12 15.10 -4.60
N LYS A 3 17.06 14.28 -4.09
CA LYS A 3 17.98 13.54 -4.96
C LYS A 3 17.17 12.59 -5.84
N THR A 4 17.53 12.47 -7.12
CA THR A 4 16.87 11.55 -8.08
C THR A 4 16.79 10.11 -7.57
N SER A 5 17.74 9.69 -6.72
CA SER A 5 17.70 8.39 -6.02
C SER A 5 16.56 8.26 -5.01
N GLU A 6 15.99 9.35 -4.50
CA GLU A 6 14.85 9.34 -3.56
C GLU A 6 13.50 9.22 -4.29
N LEU A 7 13.49 9.41 -5.62
CA LEU A 7 12.31 9.46 -6.47
C LEU A 7 12.07 8.15 -7.27
N CYS A 8 12.96 7.17 -7.20
CA CYS A 8 12.92 5.95 -8.01
C CYS A 8 11.84 4.91 -7.62
N ILE A 9 10.73 5.34 -7.03
CA ILE A 9 9.60 4.44 -6.75
C ILE A 9 8.85 4.07 -8.03
N VAL A 10 8.86 4.98 -9.02
CA VAL A 10 8.19 4.80 -10.31
C VAL A 10 9.12 5.24 -11.45
N GLU A 11 9.47 4.30 -12.30
CA GLU A 11 10.24 4.58 -13.51
C GLU A 11 9.30 4.88 -14.68
N ILE A 12 9.29 6.14 -15.13
CA ILE A 12 8.61 6.51 -16.37
C ILE A 12 9.61 6.40 -17.52
N PRO A 13 9.39 5.54 -18.53
CA PRO A 13 10.32 5.39 -19.64
C PRO A 13 10.60 6.71 -20.35
N LEU A 14 11.87 6.97 -20.67
CA LEU A 14 12.30 8.24 -21.28
C LEU A 14 11.53 8.56 -22.57
N ARG A 15 11.25 7.56 -23.39
CA ARG A 15 10.46 7.72 -24.64
C ARG A 15 9.05 8.27 -24.37
N VAL A 16 8.40 7.79 -23.31
CA VAL A 16 7.06 8.26 -22.92
C VAL A 16 7.13 9.70 -22.39
N ARG A 17 8.15 10.02 -21.56
CA ARG A 17 8.35 11.38 -21.07
C ARG A 17 8.56 12.37 -22.22
N LEU A 18 9.48 12.07 -23.14
CA LEU A 18 9.76 12.92 -24.30
C LEU A 18 8.54 13.07 -25.21
N GLY A 19 7.83 11.99 -25.48
CA GLY A 19 6.61 12.03 -26.31
C GLY A 19 5.52 12.90 -25.68
N ARG A 20 5.39 12.91 -24.37
CA ARG A 20 4.42 13.75 -23.66
C ARG A 20 4.86 15.20 -23.58
N ILE A 21 6.14 15.46 -23.29
CA ILE A 21 6.69 16.82 -23.33
C ILE A 21 6.47 17.44 -24.71
N SER A 22 6.75 16.70 -25.79
CA SER A 22 6.52 17.20 -27.16
C SER A 22 5.05 17.48 -27.45
N LEU A 23 4.13 16.64 -26.96
CA LEU A 23 2.69 16.82 -27.13
C LEU A 23 2.19 18.07 -26.40
N GLU A 24 2.62 18.29 -25.14
CA GLU A 24 2.27 19.49 -24.37
C GLU A 24 2.79 20.77 -25.04
N LEU A 25 4.05 20.74 -25.52
CA LEU A 25 4.61 21.88 -26.25
C LEU A 25 3.84 22.18 -27.54
N VAL A 26 3.41 21.16 -28.28
CA VAL A 26 2.57 21.35 -29.48
C VAL A 26 1.24 22.00 -29.08
N THR A 27 0.59 21.53 -28.01
CA THR A 27 -0.67 22.12 -27.54
C THR A 27 -0.50 23.58 -27.11
N PHE A 28 0.59 23.91 -26.43
CA PHE A 28 0.93 25.28 -26.07
C PHE A 28 1.11 26.18 -27.32
N LEU A 29 1.90 25.73 -28.31
CA LEU A 29 2.08 26.50 -29.55
C LEU A 29 0.78 26.74 -30.29
N LEU A 30 -0.11 25.74 -30.33
CA LEU A 30 -1.45 25.88 -30.90
C LEU A 30 -2.31 26.91 -30.14
N MET A 31 -2.16 27.00 -28.81
CA MET A 31 -2.87 27.99 -27.99
C MET A 31 -2.42 29.44 -28.23
N LEU A 32 -1.25 29.67 -28.80
CA LEU A 32 -0.80 31.01 -29.17
C LEU A 32 -1.46 31.52 -30.46
N ILE A 33 -2.05 30.63 -31.30
CA ILE A 33 -2.67 31.00 -32.59
C ILE A 33 -3.74 32.11 -32.44
N PRO A 34 -4.68 32.03 -31.48
CA PRO A 34 -5.66 33.10 -31.29
C PRO A 34 -5.04 34.48 -31.00
N SER A 35 -3.94 34.50 -30.26
CA SER A 35 -3.23 35.75 -29.93
C SER A 35 -2.57 36.39 -31.16
N PHE A 36 -1.91 35.58 -31.98
CA PHE A 36 -1.39 36.07 -33.26
C PHE A 36 -2.48 36.51 -34.25
N PHE A 37 -3.60 35.81 -34.22
CA PHE A 37 -4.75 36.16 -35.04
C PHE A 37 -5.37 37.51 -34.60
N THR A 38 -5.45 37.77 -33.29
CA THR A 38 -5.88 39.06 -32.74
C THR A 38 -4.97 40.20 -33.22
N LEU A 39 -3.66 40.00 -33.18
CA LEU A 39 -2.66 40.95 -33.68
C LEU A 39 -2.95 41.25 -35.17
N TYR A 40 -3.05 40.20 -36.00
CA TYR A 40 -3.31 40.36 -37.45
C TYR A 40 -4.63 41.08 -37.73
N LEU A 41 -5.72 40.72 -37.06
CA LEU A 41 -7.00 41.36 -37.24
C LEU A 41 -6.99 42.85 -36.90
N THR A 42 -6.33 43.21 -35.79
CA THR A 42 -6.35 44.60 -35.34
C THR A 42 -5.48 45.48 -36.27
N ASP A 43 -4.25 45.06 -36.56
CA ASP A 43 -3.31 45.86 -37.31
C ASP A 43 -3.63 45.90 -38.82
N GLU A 44 -4.01 44.78 -39.43
CA GLU A 44 -4.24 44.67 -40.87
C GLU A 44 -5.66 45.00 -41.31
N MET A 45 -6.65 44.79 -40.46
CA MET A 45 -8.06 44.98 -40.80
C MET A 45 -8.61 46.28 -40.18
N ILE A 46 -8.59 46.39 -38.84
CA ILE A 46 -9.25 47.48 -38.12
C ILE A 46 -8.51 48.80 -38.36
N GLU A 47 -7.19 48.87 -38.18
CA GLU A 47 -6.39 50.11 -38.39
C GLU A 47 -6.41 50.58 -39.85
N LYS A 48 -6.50 49.64 -40.81
CA LYS A 48 -6.60 49.96 -42.24
C LYS A 48 -8.04 50.19 -42.73
N GLY A 49 -9.03 50.16 -41.82
CA GLY A 49 -10.46 50.42 -42.16
C GLY A 49 -11.10 49.34 -43.01
N LYS A 50 -10.59 48.13 -43.05
CA LYS A 50 -11.17 47.00 -43.80
C LYS A 50 -12.20 46.29 -42.97
N THR A 51 -13.35 45.93 -43.62
CA THR A 51 -14.37 45.10 -42.98
C THR A 51 -13.92 43.63 -42.85
N ILE A 52 -14.12 43.05 -41.68
CA ILE A 52 -13.80 41.65 -41.44
C ILE A 52 -14.94 40.78 -41.98
N PRO A 53 -14.69 39.86 -42.95
CA PRO A 53 -15.70 38.92 -43.38
C PRO A 53 -16.08 37.98 -42.20
N TYR A 54 -17.38 37.84 -41.91
CA TYR A 54 -17.88 36.99 -40.81
C TYR A 54 -17.40 35.54 -40.91
N ILE A 55 -17.08 35.05 -42.12
CA ILE A 55 -16.54 33.72 -42.33
C ILE A 55 -15.22 33.49 -41.56
N TRP A 56 -14.36 34.51 -41.43
CA TRP A 56 -13.12 34.42 -40.65
C TRP A 56 -13.39 34.26 -39.17
N VAL A 57 -14.42 34.90 -38.64
CA VAL A 57 -14.84 34.76 -37.24
C VAL A 57 -15.27 33.34 -36.97
N VAL A 58 -16.09 32.76 -37.84
CA VAL A 58 -16.54 31.37 -37.74
C VAL A 58 -15.34 30.40 -37.79
N PHE A 59 -14.43 30.65 -38.75
CA PHE A 59 -13.24 29.82 -38.93
C PHE A 59 -12.34 29.81 -37.68
N VAL A 60 -12.10 30.97 -37.04
CA VAL A 60 -11.31 31.08 -35.81
C VAL A 60 -12.00 30.38 -34.63
N ILE A 61 -13.33 30.53 -34.50
CA ILE A 61 -14.08 29.82 -33.49
C ILE A 61 -13.90 28.30 -33.65
N LEU A 62 -14.02 27.79 -34.89
CA LEU A 62 -13.83 26.36 -35.16
C LEU A 62 -12.39 25.87 -34.81
N ILE A 63 -11.37 26.68 -35.16
CA ILE A 63 -9.97 26.38 -34.77
C ILE A 63 -9.83 26.37 -33.26
N CYS A 64 -10.35 27.36 -32.55
CA CYS A 64 -10.27 27.39 -31.08
C CYS A 64 -10.95 26.16 -30.46
N VAL A 65 -12.11 25.77 -30.93
CA VAL A 65 -12.82 24.55 -30.48
C VAL A 65 -11.96 23.31 -30.76
N ALA A 66 -11.40 23.19 -31.97
CA ALA A 66 -10.55 22.06 -32.33
C ALA A 66 -9.29 21.97 -31.44
N ILE A 67 -8.64 23.10 -31.17
CA ILE A 67 -7.48 23.17 -30.25
C ILE A 67 -7.86 22.71 -28.83
N HIS A 68 -9.00 23.20 -28.32
CA HIS A 68 -9.44 22.81 -26.97
C HIS A 68 -9.85 21.33 -26.88
N VAL A 69 -10.52 20.78 -27.91
CA VAL A 69 -10.83 19.36 -27.99
C VAL A 69 -9.55 18.51 -28.05
N PHE A 70 -8.58 18.95 -28.88
CA PHE A 70 -7.28 18.28 -28.96
C PHE A 70 -6.55 18.30 -27.62
N GLN A 71 -6.46 19.44 -26.95
CA GLN A 71 -5.85 19.57 -25.62
C GLN A 71 -6.56 18.68 -24.60
N PHE A 72 -7.91 18.74 -24.55
CA PHE A 72 -8.68 17.92 -23.62
C PHE A 72 -8.36 16.43 -23.80
N TYR A 73 -8.40 15.94 -25.04
CA TYR A 73 -8.24 14.51 -25.30
C TYR A 73 -6.77 14.06 -25.14
N PHE A 74 -5.84 14.72 -25.81
CA PHE A 74 -4.45 14.26 -25.87
C PHE A 74 -3.62 14.69 -24.67
N SER A 75 -3.74 15.93 -24.20
CA SER A 75 -2.97 16.41 -23.07
C SER A 75 -3.58 15.94 -21.74
N LYS A 76 -4.85 16.21 -21.47
CA LYS A 76 -5.48 15.92 -20.17
C LYS A 76 -5.94 14.47 -20.04
N TYR A 77 -6.83 13.99 -20.92
CA TYR A 77 -7.43 12.67 -20.78
C TYR A 77 -6.42 11.53 -20.93
N MET A 78 -5.63 11.52 -22.02
CA MET A 78 -4.61 10.49 -22.23
C MET A 78 -3.51 10.54 -21.17
N SER A 79 -3.22 11.74 -20.62
CA SER A 79 -2.35 11.89 -19.45
C SER A 79 -2.87 11.12 -18.26
N GLN A 80 -4.13 11.32 -17.93
CA GLN A 80 -4.74 10.65 -16.77
C GLN A 80 -4.78 9.13 -16.95
N VAL A 81 -5.12 8.64 -18.15
CA VAL A 81 -5.10 7.20 -18.47
C VAL A 81 -3.70 6.62 -18.26
N TYR A 82 -2.67 7.34 -18.70
CA TYR A 82 -1.29 6.89 -18.50
C TYR A 82 -0.90 6.84 -17.02
N VAL A 83 -1.21 7.90 -16.27
CA VAL A 83 -0.90 7.95 -14.83
C VAL A 83 -1.64 6.86 -14.06
N ASN A 84 -2.88 6.53 -14.47
CA ASN A 84 -3.62 5.42 -13.87
C ASN A 84 -2.95 4.06 -14.11
N ARG A 85 -2.39 3.82 -15.31
CA ARG A 85 -1.60 2.59 -15.58
C ARG A 85 -0.34 2.51 -14.71
N VAL A 86 0.37 3.63 -14.56
CA VAL A 86 1.53 3.70 -13.68
C VAL A 86 1.14 3.43 -12.22
N ALA A 87 -0.02 3.95 -11.79
CA ALA A 87 -0.56 3.70 -10.46
C ALA A 87 -0.94 2.22 -10.24
N GLU A 88 -1.51 1.57 -11.28
CA GLU A 88 -1.80 0.13 -11.27
C GLU A 88 -0.52 -0.70 -11.14
N ASP A 89 0.49 -0.42 -11.96
CA ASP A 89 1.80 -1.08 -11.89
C ASP A 89 2.46 -0.90 -10.51
N TYR A 90 2.35 0.29 -9.92
CA TYR A 90 2.86 0.55 -8.59
C TYR A 90 2.15 -0.30 -7.53
N ARG A 91 0.82 -0.34 -7.54
CA ARG A 91 0.04 -1.18 -6.61
C ARG A 91 0.40 -2.66 -6.74
N MET A 92 0.55 -3.15 -7.96
CA MET A 92 0.98 -4.52 -8.21
C MET A 92 2.40 -4.79 -7.70
N LYS A 93 3.33 -3.84 -7.86
CA LYS A 93 4.68 -3.95 -7.27
C LYS A 93 4.64 -4.02 -5.75
N ILE A 94 3.84 -3.17 -5.10
CA ILE A 94 3.66 -3.20 -3.64
C ILE A 94 3.02 -4.53 -3.19
N ALA A 95 1.97 -5.02 -3.87
CA ALA A 95 1.35 -6.30 -3.55
C ALA A 95 2.34 -7.48 -3.69
N LYS A 96 3.13 -7.49 -4.77
CA LYS A 96 4.22 -8.48 -4.96
C LYS A 96 5.31 -8.34 -3.88
N LYS A 97 5.62 -7.11 -3.44
CA LYS A 97 6.58 -6.90 -2.35
C LYS A 97 6.04 -7.46 -1.04
N ILE A 98 4.76 -7.27 -0.72
CA ILE A 98 4.11 -7.87 0.47
C ILE A 98 4.30 -9.39 0.47
N SER A 99 4.07 -10.06 -0.67
CA SER A 99 4.22 -11.52 -0.75
C SER A 99 5.66 -12.02 -0.57
N LYS A 100 6.64 -11.13 -0.73
CA LYS A 100 8.08 -11.46 -0.61
C LYS A 100 8.73 -10.94 0.67
N CYS A 101 8.07 -10.05 1.42
CA CYS A 101 8.62 -9.51 2.67
C CYS A 101 8.81 -10.62 3.70
N GLN A 102 9.89 -10.51 4.49
CA GLN A 102 10.06 -11.35 5.66
C GLN A 102 8.93 -11.09 6.66
N ALA A 103 8.29 -12.15 7.15
CA ALA A 103 7.16 -12.04 8.07
C ALA A 103 7.48 -11.20 9.32
N PRO A 104 8.64 -11.34 10.01
CA PRO A 104 8.95 -10.53 11.18
C PRO A 104 9.12 -9.04 10.88
N ALA A 105 9.65 -8.69 9.72
CA ALA A 105 9.78 -7.30 9.30
C ALA A 105 8.40 -6.68 8.97
N TYR A 106 7.52 -7.49 8.35
CA TYR A 106 6.16 -7.10 8.03
C TYR A 106 5.28 -6.95 9.28
N GLU A 107 5.38 -7.84 10.26
CA GLU A 107 4.58 -7.81 11.49
C GLU A 107 4.95 -6.66 12.44
N LYS A 108 6.20 -6.21 12.43
CA LYS A 108 6.65 -5.03 13.20
C LYS A 108 6.01 -3.73 12.70
N GLU A 109 5.52 -3.70 11.47
CA GLU A 109 4.89 -2.51 10.89
C GLU A 109 3.38 -2.45 11.13
N PRO A 110 2.84 -1.30 11.52
CA PRO A 110 1.40 -1.14 11.65
C PRO A 110 0.68 -1.41 10.32
N LYS A 111 -0.33 -2.26 10.32
CA LYS A 111 -1.13 -2.59 9.11
C LYS A 111 -1.70 -1.33 8.43
N SER A 112 -2.06 -0.31 9.22
CA SER A 112 -2.50 0.99 8.71
C SER A 112 -1.42 1.72 7.90
N LYS A 113 -0.13 1.57 8.27
CA LYS A 113 1.00 2.17 7.51
C LYS A 113 1.11 1.53 6.14
N ILE A 114 1.03 0.20 6.06
CA ILE A 114 1.10 -0.56 4.81
C ILE A 114 -0.12 -0.25 3.93
N PHE A 115 -1.31 -0.25 4.51
CA PHE A 115 -2.55 0.12 3.82
C PHE A 115 -2.46 1.53 3.21
N ASN A 116 -1.90 2.50 3.95
CA ASN A 116 -1.69 3.84 3.45
C ASN A 116 -0.69 3.89 2.28
N VAL A 117 0.37 3.07 2.30
CA VAL A 117 1.32 2.98 1.18
C VAL A 117 0.64 2.46 -0.09
N ILE A 118 -0.27 1.48 0.02
CA ILE A 118 -1.01 0.92 -1.12
C ILE A 118 -2.02 1.93 -1.68
N ASN A 119 -2.73 2.65 -0.80
CA ASN A 119 -3.83 3.54 -1.21
C ASN A 119 -3.38 4.94 -1.59
N ASP A 120 -2.26 5.42 -1.06
CA ASP A 120 -1.77 6.77 -1.36
C ASP A 120 -1.07 6.80 -2.72
N MET A 121 -1.82 7.15 -3.75
CA MET A 121 -1.33 7.33 -5.11
C MET A 121 -0.79 8.74 -5.37
N THR A 122 -0.94 9.67 -4.43
CA THR A 122 -0.51 11.06 -4.58
C THR A 122 0.97 11.16 -4.94
N PRO A 123 1.91 10.38 -4.34
CA PRO A 123 3.30 10.38 -4.76
C PRO A 123 3.51 10.06 -6.24
N VAL A 124 2.77 9.10 -6.78
CA VAL A 124 2.87 8.68 -8.19
C VAL A 124 2.41 9.80 -9.12
N TYR A 125 1.26 10.43 -8.82
CA TYR A 125 0.73 11.56 -9.58
C TYR A 125 1.67 12.77 -9.54
N THR A 126 2.19 13.12 -8.36
CA THR A 126 3.11 14.24 -8.18
C THR A 126 4.40 14.04 -8.97
N LEU A 127 4.97 12.83 -8.97
CA LEU A 127 6.16 12.52 -9.74
C LEU A 127 5.92 12.56 -11.24
N ALA A 128 4.80 12.00 -11.72
CA ALA A 128 4.45 12.04 -13.13
C ALA A 128 4.34 13.48 -13.62
N ASN A 129 3.65 14.33 -12.87
CA ASN A 129 3.53 15.75 -13.18
C ASN A 129 4.88 16.48 -13.14
N TYR A 130 5.71 16.24 -12.13
CA TYR A 130 7.02 16.86 -12.02
C TYR A 130 7.90 16.60 -13.25
N PHE A 131 7.98 15.35 -13.70
CA PHE A 131 8.86 14.98 -14.80
C PHE A 131 8.34 15.37 -16.20
N ILE A 132 7.05 15.65 -16.33
CA ILE A 132 6.41 15.99 -17.61
C ILE A 132 6.07 17.48 -17.67
N CYS A 133 5.35 18.02 -16.69
CA CYS A 133 4.85 19.37 -16.75
C CYS A 133 5.93 20.42 -16.49
N VAL A 134 6.78 20.26 -15.47
CA VAL A 134 7.78 21.28 -15.12
C VAL A 134 8.74 21.66 -16.27
N PRO A 135 9.28 20.71 -17.06
CA PRO A 135 10.09 21.09 -18.23
C PRO A 135 9.30 21.87 -19.29
N VAL A 136 8.01 21.51 -19.50
CA VAL A 136 7.13 22.21 -20.44
C VAL A 136 6.85 23.62 -19.95
N ASP A 137 6.41 23.77 -18.70
CA ASP A 137 6.11 25.05 -18.06
C ASP A 137 7.31 26.01 -18.13
N PHE A 138 8.52 25.48 -17.94
CA PHE A 138 9.73 26.28 -18.04
C PHE A 138 9.98 26.77 -19.48
N ILE A 139 9.75 25.93 -20.49
CA ILE A 139 9.89 26.32 -21.91
C ILE A 139 8.78 27.31 -22.27
N GLU A 140 7.55 27.10 -21.85
CA GLU A 140 6.42 28.02 -22.06
C GLU A 140 6.72 29.41 -21.52
N LEU A 141 7.22 29.47 -20.28
CA LEU A 141 7.63 30.72 -19.63
C LEU A 141 8.68 31.47 -20.45
N LEU A 142 9.73 30.78 -20.92
CA LEU A 142 10.79 31.39 -21.75
C LEU A 142 10.23 31.88 -23.08
N VAL A 143 9.38 31.13 -23.75
CA VAL A 143 8.77 31.52 -25.02
C VAL A 143 7.89 32.76 -24.86
N VAL A 144 7.02 32.78 -23.83
CA VAL A 144 6.13 33.94 -23.58
C VAL A 144 6.95 35.19 -23.26
N ILE A 145 7.95 35.12 -22.37
CA ILE A 145 8.82 36.22 -22.04
C ILE A 145 9.55 36.70 -23.30
N PHE A 146 10.13 35.81 -24.09
CA PHE A 146 10.81 36.16 -25.35
C PHE A 146 9.86 36.88 -26.30
N LEU A 147 8.64 36.40 -26.51
CA LEU A 147 7.65 37.03 -27.37
C LEU A 147 7.32 38.46 -26.90
N ILE A 148 7.11 38.68 -25.60
CA ILE A 148 6.83 40.00 -25.05
C ILE A 148 8.04 40.95 -25.24
N PHE A 149 9.28 40.49 -24.96
CA PHE A 149 10.49 41.27 -25.21
C PHE A 149 10.66 41.64 -26.69
N ARG A 150 10.28 40.73 -27.60
CA ARG A 150 10.37 40.95 -29.06
C ARG A 150 9.43 42.05 -29.54
N THR A 151 8.30 42.27 -28.84
CA THR A 151 7.36 43.36 -29.14
C THR A 151 7.86 44.70 -28.62
N HIS A 152 8.20 44.81 -27.33
CA HIS A 152 8.72 46.02 -26.72
C HIS A 152 9.49 45.71 -25.45
N TYR A 153 10.74 46.25 -25.36
CA TYR A 153 11.64 46.01 -24.23
C TYR A 153 11.04 46.38 -22.86
N GLY A 154 10.35 47.55 -22.77
CA GLY A 154 9.75 48.00 -21.51
C GLY A 154 8.63 47.08 -21.01
N LEU A 155 7.82 46.52 -21.90
CA LEU A 155 6.77 45.54 -21.54
C LEU A 155 7.37 44.19 -21.13
N GLY A 156 8.46 43.78 -21.80
CA GLY A 156 9.24 42.61 -21.42
C GLY A 156 9.82 42.73 -20.01
N MET A 157 10.31 43.91 -19.64
CA MET A 157 10.80 44.18 -18.28
C MET A 157 9.68 44.08 -17.21
N VAL A 158 8.48 44.57 -17.53
CA VAL A 158 7.31 44.40 -16.63
C VAL A 158 6.98 42.92 -16.44
N ALA A 159 6.91 42.14 -17.53
CA ALA A 159 6.68 40.70 -17.45
C ALA A 159 7.75 39.97 -16.65
N LEU A 160 9.02 40.27 -16.88
CA LEU A 160 10.19 39.72 -16.19
C LEU A 160 10.15 40.01 -14.68
N LEU A 161 9.66 41.19 -14.28
CA LEU A 161 9.54 41.62 -12.88
C LEU A 161 8.35 40.94 -12.17
N MET A 162 7.24 40.74 -12.91
CA MET A 162 6.03 40.11 -12.35
C MET A 162 6.22 38.63 -12.08
N ALA A 163 7.01 37.89 -12.87
CA ALA A 163 7.25 36.47 -12.70
C ALA A 163 7.89 36.10 -11.34
N PRO A 164 9.02 36.68 -10.91
CA PRO A 164 9.57 36.40 -9.59
C PRO A 164 8.68 36.91 -8.45
N LEU A 165 7.96 38.02 -8.63
CA LEU A 165 7.03 38.53 -7.64
C LEU A 165 5.87 37.52 -7.39
N TYR A 166 5.35 36.90 -8.45
CA TYR A 166 4.38 35.82 -8.39
C TYR A 166 4.92 34.62 -7.60
N LEU A 167 6.14 34.16 -7.94
CA LEU A 167 6.76 33.03 -7.26
C LEU A 167 7.00 33.34 -5.77
N VAL A 168 7.55 34.51 -5.44
CA VAL A 168 7.78 34.91 -4.05
C VAL A 168 6.45 34.91 -3.27
N SER A 169 5.38 35.47 -3.84
CA SER A 169 4.06 35.48 -3.20
C SER A 169 3.53 34.09 -2.89
N SER A 170 3.77 33.11 -3.78
CA SER A 170 3.39 31.71 -3.61
C SER A 170 4.19 31.00 -2.50
N TYR A 171 5.37 31.51 -2.14
CA TYR A 171 6.27 30.91 -1.13
C TYR A 171 6.19 31.52 0.27
N LEU A 172 5.64 32.73 0.43
CA LEU A 172 5.70 33.50 1.67
C LEU A 172 5.21 32.75 2.92
N ASN A 173 4.17 31.93 2.80
CA ASN A 173 3.55 31.25 3.95
C ASN A 173 3.83 29.76 4.05
N LYS A 174 4.74 29.25 3.22
CA LYS A 174 4.96 27.80 3.07
C LYS A 174 5.35 27.10 4.37
N GLY A 175 6.27 27.65 5.15
CA GLY A 175 6.69 27.06 6.43
C GLY A 175 5.56 26.96 7.45
N LYS A 176 4.74 28.01 7.54
CA LYS A 176 3.57 28.06 8.44
C LYS A 176 2.49 27.05 8.01
N LEU A 177 2.22 26.99 6.71
CA LEU A 177 1.26 26.04 6.16
C LEU A 177 1.71 24.59 6.42
N GLN A 178 2.99 24.28 6.24
CA GLN A 178 3.53 22.94 6.50
C GLN A 178 3.43 22.53 7.97
N SER A 179 3.70 23.46 8.92
CA SER A 179 3.52 23.19 10.34
C SER A 179 2.05 22.90 10.70
N LEU A 180 1.12 23.66 10.11
CA LEU A 180 -0.33 23.48 10.33
C LEU A 180 -0.85 22.17 9.71
N VAL A 181 -0.35 21.75 8.55
CA VAL A 181 -0.66 20.44 7.97
C VAL A 181 -0.20 19.29 8.87
N SER A 182 0.99 19.40 9.48
CA SER A 182 1.49 18.40 10.42
C SER A 182 0.66 18.36 11.70
N GLU A 183 0.25 19.52 12.24
CA GLU A 183 -0.61 19.63 13.43
C GLU A 183 -2.02 19.07 13.15
N GLU A 184 -2.60 19.40 12.00
CA GLU A 184 -3.90 18.87 11.57
C GLU A 184 -3.88 17.33 11.49
N ARG A 185 -2.83 16.73 10.92
CA ARG A 185 -2.69 15.26 10.87
C ARG A 185 -2.67 14.63 12.25
N LYS A 186 -1.94 15.20 13.20
CA LYS A 186 -1.93 14.72 14.60
C LYS A 186 -3.30 14.77 15.25
N ASN A 187 -4.03 15.85 15.02
CA ASN A 187 -5.37 16.03 15.57
C ASN A 187 -6.40 15.12 14.87
N LEU A 188 -6.24 14.89 13.57
CA LEU A 188 -7.02 13.91 12.82
C LEU A 188 -6.82 12.49 13.36
N ASP A 189 -5.57 12.07 13.56
CA ASP A 189 -5.24 10.76 14.12
C ASP A 189 -5.82 10.59 15.54
N ALA A 190 -5.83 11.66 16.34
CA ALA A 190 -6.41 11.65 17.67
C ALA A 190 -7.94 11.47 17.62
N TRP A 191 -8.62 12.20 16.73
CA TRP A 191 -10.05 12.07 16.52
C TRP A 191 -10.43 10.69 15.95
N GLN A 192 -9.68 10.18 14.98
CA GLN A 192 -9.92 8.85 14.40
C GLN A 192 -9.82 7.73 15.45
N ARG A 193 -8.92 7.84 16.42
CA ARG A 193 -8.86 6.87 17.54
C ARG A 193 -10.13 6.89 18.38
N GLU A 194 -10.73 8.05 18.66
CA GLU A 194 -12.00 8.12 19.39
C GLU A 194 -13.16 7.53 18.57
N VAL A 195 -13.17 7.78 17.24
CA VAL A 195 -14.13 7.15 16.31
C VAL A 195 -14.01 5.62 16.37
N ASP A 196 -12.78 5.11 16.27
CA ASP A 196 -12.50 3.67 16.26
C ASP A 196 -12.97 3.00 17.57
N ILE A 197 -12.72 3.65 18.72
CA ILE A 197 -13.22 3.17 20.02
C ILE A 197 -14.77 3.10 20.02
N ILE A 198 -15.44 4.16 19.57
CA ILE A 198 -16.91 4.22 19.53
C ILE A 198 -17.48 3.13 18.62
N LEU A 199 -16.90 2.91 17.44
CA LEU A 199 -17.37 1.92 16.49
C LEU A 199 -17.15 0.48 16.97
N ASN A 200 -15.97 0.20 17.52
CA ASN A 200 -15.62 -1.17 17.92
C ASN A 200 -16.15 -1.55 19.29
N GLN A 201 -16.41 -0.58 20.18
CA GLN A 201 -16.83 -0.81 21.56
C GLN A 201 -18.28 -0.35 21.85
N LYS A 202 -19.10 -0.18 20.80
CA LYS A 202 -20.48 0.35 20.93
C LYS A 202 -21.28 -0.35 22.02
N VAL A 203 -21.27 -1.70 22.04
CA VAL A 203 -22.02 -2.51 23.00
C VAL A 203 -21.48 -2.32 24.41
N SER A 204 -20.17 -2.38 24.59
CA SER A 204 -19.52 -2.21 25.90
C SER A 204 -19.75 -0.81 26.49
N ILE A 205 -19.70 0.23 25.63
CA ILE A 205 -19.98 1.62 26.05
C ILE A 205 -21.43 1.76 26.52
N GLY A 206 -22.38 1.13 25.82
CA GLY A 206 -23.79 1.14 26.18
C GLY A 206 -24.08 0.37 27.47
N LEU A 207 -23.51 -0.81 27.63
CA LEU A 207 -23.70 -1.63 28.83
C LEU A 207 -23.10 -1.01 30.10
N ASN A 208 -22.06 -0.17 29.95
CA ASN A 208 -21.43 0.54 31.06
C ASN A 208 -21.96 1.98 31.27
N ASP A 209 -23.03 2.36 30.57
CA ASP A 209 -23.63 3.71 30.63
C ASP A 209 -22.60 4.85 30.46
N SER A 210 -21.64 4.67 29.57
CA SER A 210 -20.49 5.57 29.39
C SER A 210 -20.59 6.50 28.18
N TRP A 211 -21.78 6.61 27.55
CA TRP A 211 -21.96 7.38 26.32
C TRP A 211 -21.65 8.88 26.50
N ASP A 212 -22.11 9.48 27.58
CA ASP A 212 -21.89 10.93 27.84
C ASP A 212 -20.40 11.26 27.95
N TYR A 213 -19.63 10.37 28.60
CA TYR A 213 -18.19 10.54 28.72
C TYR A 213 -17.50 10.40 27.35
N MET A 214 -17.86 9.38 26.59
CA MET A 214 -17.26 9.12 25.28
C MET A 214 -17.61 10.22 24.27
N LEU A 215 -18.85 10.73 24.27
CA LEU A 215 -19.25 11.84 23.40
C LEU A 215 -18.53 13.15 23.75
N LYS A 216 -18.27 13.43 25.03
CA LYS A 216 -17.46 14.60 25.44
C LYS A 216 -16.02 14.49 24.93
N ARG A 217 -15.40 13.31 25.01
CA ARG A 217 -14.06 13.07 24.45
C ARG A 217 -14.04 13.27 22.95
N TYR A 218 -14.98 12.63 22.25
CA TYR A 218 -15.16 12.77 20.81
C TYR A 218 -15.32 14.24 20.40
N GLN A 219 -16.20 14.99 21.08
CA GLN A 219 -16.44 16.42 20.81
C GLN A 219 -15.18 17.26 21.02
N SER A 220 -14.40 16.97 22.06
CA SER A 220 -13.16 17.68 22.36
C SER A 220 -12.13 17.50 21.24
N THR A 221 -11.87 16.24 20.83
CA THR A 221 -10.90 15.94 19.77
C THR A 221 -11.36 16.46 18.40
N LEU A 222 -12.65 16.34 18.09
CA LEU A 222 -13.27 16.88 16.89
C LEU A 222 -13.13 18.41 16.82
N SER A 223 -13.43 19.09 17.91
CA SER A 223 -13.30 20.56 18.01
C SER A 223 -11.86 21.01 17.79
N GLN A 224 -10.88 20.30 18.37
CA GLN A 224 -9.47 20.61 18.19
C GLN A 224 -9.02 20.39 16.74
N PHE A 225 -9.48 19.31 16.09
CA PHE A 225 -9.23 19.05 14.68
C PHE A 225 -9.74 20.19 13.80
N TYR A 226 -11.02 20.56 13.93
CA TYR A 226 -11.59 21.66 13.12
C TYR A 226 -10.97 23.01 13.41
N LYS A 227 -10.57 23.29 14.65
CA LYS A 227 -9.85 24.53 14.99
C LYS A 227 -8.52 24.64 14.24
N THR A 228 -7.78 23.54 14.15
CA THR A 228 -6.51 23.51 13.40
C THR A 228 -6.78 23.55 11.90
N GLN A 229 -7.80 22.83 11.42
CA GLN A 229 -8.22 22.84 10.02
C GLN A 229 -8.60 24.26 9.55
N ASN A 230 -9.38 25.00 10.34
CA ASN A 230 -9.76 26.39 10.02
C ASN A 230 -8.54 27.31 9.92
N LYS A 231 -7.57 27.19 10.86
CA LYS A 231 -6.30 27.93 10.76
C LYS A 231 -5.54 27.59 9.49
N LYS A 232 -5.41 26.29 9.16
CA LYS A 232 -4.76 25.83 7.93
C LYS A 232 -5.46 26.42 6.70
N HIS A 233 -6.79 26.34 6.63
CA HIS A 233 -7.56 26.88 5.51
C HIS A 233 -7.37 28.39 5.32
N PHE A 234 -7.33 29.16 6.41
CA PHE A 234 -7.06 30.60 6.32
C PHE A 234 -5.70 30.86 5.63
N PHE A 235 -4.62 30.21 6.10
CA PHE A 235 -3.31 30.39 5.50
C PHE A 235 -3.23 29.83 4.07
N LEU A 236 -3.94 28.74 3.77
CA LEU A 236 -4.01 28.18 2.42
C LEU A 236 -4.67 29.17 1.47
N LEU A 237 -5.84 29.70 1.82
CA LEU A 237 -6.56 30.67 1.00
C LEU A 237 -5.75 31.95 0.82
N PHE A 238 -5.13 32.46 1.86
CA PHE A 238 -4.25 33.63 1.75
C PHE A 238 -3.09 33.40 0.80
N THR A 239 -2.46 32.21 0.84
CA THR A 239 -1.38 31.83 -0.06
C THR A 239 -1.85 31.70 -1.52
N MET A 240 -3.11 31.37 -1.75
CA MET A 240 -3.69 31.28 -3.09
C MET A 240 -4.15 32.65 -3.64
N GLU A 241 -4.62 33.54 -2.78
CA GLU A 241 -5.14 34.85 -3.20
C GLU A 241 -4.04 35.87 -3.54
N LEU A 242 -2.88 35.82 -2.86
CA LEU A 242 -1.77 36.73 -3.15
C LEU A 242 -1.25 36.63 -4.59
N PRO A 243 -0.98 35.44 -5.16
CA PRO A 243 -0.62 35.31 -6.58
C PRO A 243 -1.72 35.80 -7.53
N LYS A 244 -2.99 35.56 -7.22
CA LYS A 244 -4.12 36.06 -8.04
C LYS A 244 -4.14 37.60 -8.09
N PHE A 245 -3.82 38.27 -7.01
CA PHE A 245 -3.69 39.72 -7.02
C PHE A 245 -2.65 40.17 -8.07
N ILE A 246 -1.49 39.48 -8.14
CA ILE A 246 -0.45 39.79 -9.12
C ILE A 246 -0.93 39.52 -10.56
N THR A 247 -1.69 38.40 -10.79
CA THR A 247 -2.27 38.11 -12.12
C THR A 247 -3.27 39.16 -12.59
N THR A 248 -3.95 39.83 -11.65
CA THR A 248 -4.87 40.95 -11.94
C THR A 248 -4.13 42.26 -12.17
N LEU A 249 -3.06 42.50 -11.40
CA LEU A 249 -2.28 43.74 -11.49
C LEU A 249 -1.42 43.81 -12.77
N ALA A 250 -0.87 42.69 -13.23
CA ALA A 250 0.04 42.67 -14.37
C ALA A 250 -0.58 43.18 -15.70
N PRO A 251 -1.80 42.72 -16.11
CA PRO A 251 -2.48 43.28 -17.28
C PRO A 251 -2.77 44.77 -17.16
N LEU A 252 -3.09 45.29 -15.96
CA LEU A 252 -3.30 46.72 -15.72
C LEU A 252 -2.02 47.54 -15.94
N LEU A 253 -0.88 47.04 -15.45
CA LEU A 253 0.40 47.67 -15.66
C LEU A 253 0.80 47.67 -17.16
N ILE A 254 0.58 46.54 -17.84
CA ILE A 254 0.78 46.42 -19.29
C ILE A 254 -0.10 47.42 -20.05
N LEU A 255 -1.38 47.55 -19.65
CA LEU A 255 -2.33 48.46 -20.26
C LEU A 255 -1.91 49.94 -20.07
N ILE A 256 -1.42 50.33 -18.88
CA ILE A 256 -0.97 51.68 -18.58
C ILE A 256 0.30 52.00 -19.37
N VAL A 257 1.33 51.14 -19.30
CA VAL A 257 2.59 51.37 -20.00
C VAL A 257 2.42 51.27 -21.51
N GLY A 258 1.76 50.21 -21.99
CA GLY A 258 1.50 49.95 -23.40
C GLY A 258 0.54 50.96 -24.01
N GLY A 259 -0.51 51.41 -23.28
CA GLY A 259 -1.40 52.44 -23.70
C GLY A 259 -0.68 53.77 -23.97
N ASN A 260 0.23 54.18 -23.11
CA ASN A 260 1.10 55.35 -23.34
C ASN A 260 1.96 55.18 -24.61
N LEU A 261 2.48 53.96 -24.87
CA LEU A 261 3.23 53.69 -26.09
C LEU A 261 2.37 53.78 -27.37
N VAL A 262 1.11 53.34 -27.29
CA VAL A 262 0.17 53.44 -28.38
C VAL A 262 -0.19 54.89 -28.65
N VAL A 263 -0.51 55.70 -27.61
CA VAL A 263 -0.79 57.15 -27.77
C VAL A 263 0.35 57.90 -28.39
N ASN A 264 1.60 57.51 -28.04
CA ASN A 264 2.82 58.12 -28.62
C ASN A 264 3.21 57.50 -29.98
N ALA A 265 2.36 56.72 -30.62
CA ALA A 265 2.58 56.04 -31.89
C ALA A 265 3.89 55.17 -31.92
N GLN A 266 4.33 54.69 -30.79
CA GLN A 266 5.52 53.80 -30.65
C GLN A 266 5.13 52.33 -30.76
N MET A 267 3.85 51.99 -30.69
CA MET A 267 3.30 50.64 -30.76
C MET A 267 1.90 50.66 -31.35
N SER A 268 1.53 49.60 -32.09
CA SER A 268 0.12 49.43 -32.58
C SER A 268 -0.81 48.97 -31.49
N LEU A 269 -2.11 49.23 -31.65
CA LEU A 269 -3.14 48.73 -30.73
C LEU A 269 -3.18 47.19 -30.76
N GLY A 270 -3.02 46.56 -31.93
CA GLY A 270 -2.96 45.12 -32.06
C GLY A 270 -1.81 44.48 -31.25
N THR A 271 -0.63 45.13 -31.27
CA THR A 271 0.48 44.67 -30.47
C THR A 271 0.18 44.77 -28.96
N LEU A 272 -0.50 45.83 -28.51
CA LEU A 272 -0.92 45.95 -27.11
C LEU A 272 -1.88 44.81 -26.71
N LEU A 273 -2.90 44.52 -27.54
CA LEU A 273 -3.86 43.46 -27.30
C LEU A 273 -3.18 42.07 -27.29
N PHE A 274 -2.20 41.87 -28.20
CA PHE A 274 -1.38 40.66 -28.23
C PHE A 274 -0.61 40.45 -26.94
N VAL A 275 0.06 41.46 -26.42
CA VAL A 275 0.82 41.39 -25.17
C VAL A 275 -0.11 41.17 -23.97
N LEU A 276 -1.32 41.78 -23.95
CA LEU A 276 -2.32 41.56 -22.91
C LEU A 276 -2.82 40.10 -22.89
N GLN A 277 -2.90 39.43 -24.03
CA GLN A 277 -3.20 38.00 -24.08
C GLN A 277 -2.01 37.15 -23.65
N LEU A 278 -0.79 37.48 -24.07
CA LEU A 278 0.42 36.75 -23.69
C LEU A 278 0.69 36.77 -22.18
N ILE A 279 0.40 37.91 -21.50
CA ILE A 279 0.64 37.99 -20.05
C ILE A 279 -0.18 36.99 -19.24
N VAL A 280 -1.35 36.56 -19.74
CA VAL A 280 -2.16 35.51 -19.11
C VAL A 280 -1.45 34.17 -19.19
N TYR A 281 -0.83 33.85 -20.33
CA TYR A 281 -0.02 32.63 -20.50
C TYR A 281 1.28 32.61 -19.70
N LEU A 282 1.76 33.77 -19.20
CA LEU A 282 2.92 33.85 -18.31
C LEU A 282 2.64 33.23 -16.94
N PHE A 283 1.44 33.41 -16.40
CA PHE A 283 1.13 33.04 -15.03
C PHE A 283 0.70 31.58 -14.86
N ALA A 284 0.15 30.93 -15.87
CA ALA A 284 -0.27 29.53 -15.80
C ALA A 284 0.92 28.60 -15.49
N PRO A 285 2.03 28.61 -16.23
CA PRO A 285 3.22 27.81 -15.93
C PRO A 285 3.82 28.09 -14.55
N LEU A 286 3.84 29.36 -14.12
CA LEU A 286 4.33 29.74 -12.78
C LEU A 286 3.46 29.14 -11.67
N GLY A 287 2.14 29.10 -11.87
CA GLY A 287 1.19 28.46 -10.96
C GLY A 287 1.44 26.96 -10.85
N ASP A 288 1.61 26.29 -11.96
CA ASP A 288 1.83 24.84 -12.02
C ASP A 288 3.19 24.47 -11.37
N ILE A 289 4.26 25.20 -11.66
CA ILE A 289 5.57 25.02 -11.01
C ILE A 289 5.46 25.21 -9.49
N ALA A 290 4.76 26.25 -9.02
CA ALA A 290 4.56 26.50 -7.60
C ALA A 290 3.75 25.39 -6.92
N MET A 291 2.69 24.88 -7.58
CA MET A 291 1.83 23.81 -7.08
C MET A 291 2.59 22.48 -7.01
N VAL A 292 3.26 22.08 -8.08
CA VAL A 292 4.06 20.83 -8.12
C VAL A 292 5.12 20.83 -7.03
N GLN A 293 5.79 21.96 -6.80
CA GLN A 293 6.79 22.07 -5.76
C GLN A 293 6.17 21.99 -4.35
N ALA A 294 4.98 22.56 -4.13
CA ALA A 294 4.25 22.44 -2.89
C ALA A 294 3.85 20.97 -2.62
N ASP A 295 3.38 20.28 -3.66
CA ASP A 295 3.02 18.87 -3.60
C ASP A 295 4.23 17.98 -3.28
N LEU A 296 5.35 18.14 -3.96
CA LEU A 296 6.59 17.39 -3.67
C LEU A 296 6.99 17.52 -2.20
N MET A 297 6.89 18.72 -1.63
CA MET A 297 7.24 18.92 -0.23
C MET A 297 6.21 18.32 0.73
N SER A 298 4.92 18.41 0.43
CA SER A 298 3.86 17.81 1.24
C SER A 298 3.94 16.29 1.23
N GLN A 299 4.35 15.70 0.10
CA GLN A 299 4.45 14.25 -0.11
C GLN A 299 5.79 13.65 0.36
N LYS A 300 6.74 14.44 0.84
CA LYS A 300 8.06 13.95 1.29
C LYS A 300 7.95 12.79 2.30
N THR A 301 6.99 12.87 3.23
CA THR A 301 6.76 11.81 4.23
C THR A 301 6.19 10.54 3.58
N ASN A 302 5.30 10.68 2.60
CA ASN A 302 4.70 9.56 1.89
C ASN A 302 5.74 8.88 1.00
N PHE A 303 6.59 9.64 0.31
CA PHE A 303 7.75 9.09 -0.42
C PHE A 303 8.69 8.29 0.50
N LYS A 304 9.00 8.84 1.68
CA LYS A 304 9.84 8.16 2.65
C LYS A 304 9.21 6.83 3.10
N ARG A 305 7.91 6.82 3.44
CA ARG A 305 7.18 5.59 3.82
C ARG A 305 7.17 4.55 2.72
N ALA A 306 6.86 4.96 1.49
CA ALA A 306 6.83 4.07 0.34
C ALA A 306 8.22 3.45 0.08
N ARG A 307 9.28 4.25 0.19
CA ARG A 307 10.66 3.79 0.06
C ARG A 307 11.05 2.81 1.17
N GLU A 308 10.81 3.15 2.43
CA GLU A 308 11.07 2.26 3.57
C GLU A 308 10.38 0.91 3.36
N PHE A 309 9.16 0.91 2.82
CA PHE A 309 8.43 -0.31 2.53
C PHE A 309 9.06 -1.12 1.38
N VAL A 310 9.45 -0.47 0.28
CA VAL A 310 10.11 -1.13 -0.86
C VAL A 310 11.48 -1.69 -0.47
N GLU A 311 12.20 -1.02 0.42
CA GLU A 311 13.52 -1.43 0.94
C GLU A 311 13.44 -2.48 2.07
N MET A 312 12.22 -2.86 2.52
CA MET A 312 12.09 -3.96 3.49
C MET A 312 12.78 -5.23 3.01
N PRO A 313 13.46 -5.96 3.92
CA PRO A 313 14.14 -7.19 3.55
C PRO A 313 13.15 -8.19 2.96
N GLU A 314 13.53 -8.79 1.85
CA GLU A 314 12.79 -9.89 1.24
C GLU A 314 13.20 -11.20 1.90
N GLN A 315 12.27 -12.14 1.92
CA GLN A 315 12.55 -13.48 2.37
C GLN A 315 13.62 -14.06 1.44
N GLU A 316 14.78 -14.34 1.98
CA GLU A 316 15.80 -15.04 1.23
C GLU A 316 15.23 -16.37 0.74
N GLU A 317 15.35 -16.64 -0.54
CA GLU A 317 14.76 -17.85 -1.14
C GLU A 317 15.29 -19.14 -0.51
N LYS A 318 16.36 -19.08 0.32
CA LYS A 318 16.91 -20.28 0.97
C LYS A 318 17.71 -19.92 2.22
N LEU A 319 17.25 -20.34 3.39
CA LEU A 319 18.21 -20.80 4.41
C LEU A 319 19.07 -21.90 3.78
N PRO A 320 20.39 -22.03 4.06
CA PRO A 320 21.21 -23.08 3.48
C PRO A 320 20.54 -24.44 3.72
N GLY A 321 19.97 -25.02 2.67
CA GLY A 321 19.39 -26.36 2.72
C GLY A 321 20.53 -27.35 2.77
N SER A 322 20.55 -28.23 3.75
CA SER A 322 21.43 -29.39 3.69
C SER A 322 20.87 -30.36 2.66
N GLU A 323 21.70 -30.95 1.86
CA GLU A 323 21.35 -32.09 1.01
C GLU A 323 20.99 -33.36 1.82
N GLY A 324 21.09 -33.30 3.17
CA GLY A 324 20.73 -34.37 4.10
C GLY A 324 19.21 -34.46 4.38
N GLY A 325 18.68 -35.65 4.52
CA GLY A 325 17.25 -35.93 4.68
C GLY A 325 16.67 -35.69 6.06
N GLU A 326 17.44 -35.27 7.06
CA GLU A 326 17.04 -35.16 8.47
C GLU A 326 16.70 -33.71 8.87
N LEU A 327 15.58 -33.51 9.57
CA LEU A 327 15.29 -32.28 10.29
C LEU A 327 15.94 -32.39 11.66
N LEU A 328 16.86 -31.49 11.96
CA LEU A 328 17.61 -31.48 13.23
C LEU A 328 17.68 -30.09 13.82
N ILE A 329 17.31 -29.99 15.11
CA ILE A 329 17.54 -28.81 15.95
C ILE A 329 18.33 -29.30 17.17
N ARG A 330 19.55 -28.80 17.36
CA ARG A 330 20.42 -29.18 18.46
C ARG A 330 21.03 -27.97 19.13
N ASN A 331 21.06 -27.97 20.48
CA ASN A 331 21.63 -26.90 21.30
C ASN A 331 21.14 -25.50 20.88
N VAL A 332 19.83 -25.30 20.83
CA VAL A 332 19.20 -24.05 20.49
C VAL A 332 18.42 -23.50 21.68
N THR A 333 18.63 -22.21 21.98
CA THR A 333 17.85 -21.49 22.98
C THR A 333 16.90 -20.52 22.28
N LEU A 334 15.62 -20.64 22.60
CA LEU A 334 14.60 -19.74 22.09
C LEU A 334 14.34 -18.60 23.05
N HIS A 335 14.15 -17.40 22.50
CA HIS A 335 13.92 -16.17 23.25
C HIS A 335 12.54 -15.56 22.94
N ARG A 336 11.96 -14.87 23.91
CA ARG A 336 10.79 -13.99 23.70
C ARG A 336 11.23 -12.69 23.03
N ALA A 337 10.25 -11.88 22.62
CA ALA A 337 10.49 -10.56 22.04
C ALA A 337 11.25 -9.60 22.98
N ASP A 338 11.15 -9.79 24.31
CA ASP A 338 11.88 -9.06 25.33
C ASP A 338 13.30 -9.62 25.60
N ARG A 339 13.75 -10.60 24.79
CA ARG A 339 15.02 -11.34 24.93
C ARG A 339 15.12 -12.25 26.15
N SER A 340 14.07 -12.43 26.93
CA SER A 340 14.07 -13.45 27.97
C SER A 340 14.07 -14.86 27.35
N VAL A 341 14.69 -15.83 28.03
CA VAL A 341 14.70 -17.23 27.58
C VAL A 341 13.28 -17.79 27.62
N LEU A 342 12.82 -18.36 26.50
CA LEU A 342 11.55 -19.04 26.39
C LEU A 342 11.72 -20.51 26.83
N TYR A 343 12.56 -21.25 26.13
CA TYR A 343 13.01 -22.59 26.51
C TYR A 343 14.21 -23.01 25.66
N LYS A 344 14.87 -24.12 26.09
CA LYS A 344 16.02 -24.73 25.41
C LYS A 344 15.59 -25.99 24.67
N ILE A 345 16.19 -26.21 23.51
CA ILE A 345 16.08 -27.43 22.71
C ILE A 345 17.47 -28.10 22.70
N PRO A 346 17.73 -29.06 23.59
CA PRO A 346 18.97 -29.81 23.56
C PRO A 346 19.12 -30.60 22.27
N GLU A 347 18.06 -31.34 21.92
CA GLU A 347 17.99 -32.11 20.68
C GLU A 347 16.52 -32.35 20.27
N PHE A 348 16.22 -32.07 19.02
CA PHE A 348 14.98 -32.41 18.35
C PHE A 348 15.32 -32.88 16.94
N SER A 349 15.02 -34.12 16.61
CA SER A 349 15.31 -34.69 15.29
C SER A 349 14.12 -35.43 14.72
N VAL A 350 14.00 -35.37 13.39
CA VAL A 350 13.01 -36.08 12.58
C VAL A 350 13.75 -36.71 11.42
N GLU A 351 14.02 -38.01 11.54
CA GLU A 351 14.82 -38.76 10.56
C GLU A 351 13.95 -39.43 9.48
N GLU A 352 12.75 -39.88 9.86
CA GLU A 352 11.83 -40.67 9.02
C GLU A 352 10.42 -40.08 9.03
N PRO A 353 9.59 -40.43 8.01
CA PRO A 353 8.16 -40.15 8.07
C PRO A 353 7.55 -40.71 9.36
N GLY A 354 6.63 -39.95 9.95
CA GLY A 354 5.97 -40.33 11.19
C GLY A 354 5.20 -39.18 11.79
N LEU A 355 4.47 -39.44 12.87
CA LEU A 355 3.73 -38.43 13.62
C LEU A 355 4.43 -38.15 14.94
N ILE A 356 4.82 -36.91 15.14
CA ILE A 356 5.45 -36.40 16.35
C ILE A 356 4.45 -35.49 17.06
N LEU A 357 4.14 -35.82 18.32
CA LEU A 357 3.28 -35.04 19.18
C LEU A 357 4.12 -34.15 20.11
N ILE A 358 3.79 -32.86 20.17
CA ILE A 358 4.45 -31.87 21.03
C ILE A 358 3.48 -31.45 22.12
N LYS A 359 3.87 -31.67 23.38
CA LYS A 359 3.11 -31.34 24.58
C LYS A 359 3.82 -30.28 25.42
N GLY A 360 3.07 -29.63 26.29
CA GLY A 360 3.58 -28.64 27.25
C GLY A 360 2.48 -27.67 27.69
N GLU A 361 2.73 -26.92 28.73
CA GLU A 361 1.79 -25.94 29.26
C GLU A 361 1.44 -24.85 28.26
N ASN A 362 0.29 -24.18 28.45
CA ASN A 362 -0.10 -23.07 27.60
C ASN A 362 0.89 -21.90 27.77
N GLY A 363 1.32 -21.32 26.66
CA GLY A 363 2.27 -20.21 26.66
C GLY A 363 3.75 -20.63 26.80
N CYS A 364 4.08 -21.92 26.88
CA CYS A 364 5.47 -22.39 26.93
C CYS A 364 6.22 -22.24 25.59
N GLY A 365 5.55 -21.89 24.47
CA GLY A 365 6.20 -21.62 23.19
C GLY A 365 6.13 -22.75 22.16
N LYS A 366 5.15 -23.67 22.27
CA LYS A 366 4.95 -24.75 21.28
C LYS A 366 4.78 -24.20 19.85
N SER A 367 3.89 -23.23 19.68
CA SER A 367 3.65 -22.59 18.37
C SER A 367 4.90 -21.82 17.88
N THR A 368 5.75 -21.33 18.78
CA THR A 368 7.03 -20.69 18.43
C THR A 368 7.96 -21.66 17.68
N LEU A 369 8.00 -22.92 18.10
CA LEU A 369 8.77 -23.94 17.37
C LEU A 369 8.26 -24.10 15.93
N PHE A 370 6.95 -24.12 15.74
CA PHE A 370 6.36 -24.22 14.40
C PHE A 370 6.68 -23.00 13.53
N HIS A 371 6.70 -21.80 14.11
CA HIS A 371 7.14 -20.60 13.40
C HIS A 371 8.60 -20.69 12.95
N ILE A 372 9.49 -21.25 13.77
CA ILE A 372 10.88 -21.46 13.40
C ILE A 372 10.99 -22.48 12.26
N LEU A 373 10.31 -23.63 12.39
CA LEU A 373 10.33 -24.68 11.38
C LEU A 373 9.75 -24.24 10.03
N SER A 374 8.76 -23.35 10.06
CA SER A 374 8.17 -22.77 8.84
C SER A 374 9.00 -21.66 8.21
N GLY A 375 10.09 -21.22 8.85
CA GLY A 375 10.91 -20.12 8.37
C GLY A 375 10.26 -18.73 8.50
N VAL A 376 9.15 -18.64 9.25
CA VAL A 376 8.42 -17.37 9.50
C VAL A 376 9.11 -16.53 10.57
N PHE A 377 9.96 -17.14 11.41
CA PHE A 377 10.60 -16.46 12.54
C PHE A 377 11.98 -15.86 12.18
N SER A 378 12.33 -14.72 12.80
CA SER A 378 13.64 -14.11 12.63
C SER A 378 14.72 -14.85 13.46
N GLU A 379 15.95 -14.90 12.94
CA GLU A 379 17.13 -15.42 13.63
C GLU A 379 17.39 -14.73 14.98
N GLU A 380 16.89 -13.51 15.19
CA GLU A 380 17.05 -12.75 16.45
C GLU A 380 16.40 -13.40 17.67
N GLN A 381 15.40 -14.29 17.47
CA GLN A 381 14.71 -14.99 18.56
C GLN A 381 15.27 -16.40 18.80
N MET A 382 16.28 -16.78 18.05
CA MET A 382 16.92 -18.07 18.12
C MET A 382 18.42 -17.90 18.34
N GLN A 383 18.92 -18.34 19.48
CA GLN A 383 20.33 -18.39 19.77
C GLN A 383 20.83 -19.84 19.60
N ILE A 384 21.70 -20.04 18.64
CA ILE A 384 22.41 -21.32 18.46
C ILE A 384 23.60 -21.31 19.38
N GLU A 385 23.64 -22.26 20.33
CA GLU A 385 24.74 -22.42 21.28
C GLU A 385 25.97 -23.05 20.62
N GLU A 386 27.08 -23.12 21.35
CA GLU A 386 28.30 -23.76 20.85
C GLU A 386 28.04 -25.25 20.51
N ASN A 387 28.43 -25.68 19.31
CA ASN A 387 28.06 -26.97 18.69
C ASN A 387 26.55 -27.12 18.37
N GLY A 388 25.78 -26.04 18.41
CA GLY A 388 24.39 -26.03 18.01
C GLY A 388 24.22 -26.07 16.50
N LYS A 389 23.07 -26.63 16.05
CA LYS A 389 22.73 -26.74 14.64
C LYS A 389 21.23 -26.65 14.44
N VAL A 390 20.82 -25.90 13.42
CA VAL A 390 19.46 -25.95 12.90
C VAL A 390 19.54 -26.36 11.44
N GLN A 391 18.92 -27.49 11.12
CA GLN A 391 18.91 -28.04 9.79
C GLN A 391 17.48 -28.41 9.42
N VAL A 392 16.92 -27.72 8.45
CA VAL A 392 15.63 -28.05 7.84
C VAL A 392 15.90 -28.48 6.40
N PRO A 393 15.63 -29.73 6.01
CA PRO A 393 15.86 -30.19 4.65
C PRO A 393 15.15 -29.32 3.62
N SER A 394 15.83 -29.00 2.52
CA SER A 394 15.27 -28.16 1.45
C SER A 394 13.98 -28.73 0.85
N LYS A 395 13.86 -30.07 0.82
CA LYS A 395 12.63 -30.76 0.39
C LYS A 395 11.39 -30.40 1.22
N TYR A 396 11.55 -30.10 2.51
CA TYR A 396 10.43 -29.76 3.40
C TYR A 396 10.04 -28.30 3.33
N ARG A 397 10.93 -27.40 2.90
CA ARG A 397 10.64 -25.96 2.83
C ARG A 397 9.69 -25.56 1.72
N ASN A 398 9.77 -26.26 0.62
CA ASN A 398 8.92 -25.99 -0.55
C ASN A 398 7.64 -26.83 -0.55
N ASP A 399 7.56 -27.83 0.34
CA ASP A 399 6.48 -28.80 0.38
C ASP A 399 6.00 -29.04 1.82
N PHE A 400 5.57 -27.97 2.49
CA PHE A 400 4.94 -28.08 3.81
C PHE A 400 3.57 -27.42 3.86
N SER A 401 2.70 -27.97 4.71
CA SER A 401 1.41 -27.39 5.08
C SER A 401 1.43 -26.98 6.55
N TYR A 402 0.80 -25.87 6.86
CA TYR A 402 0.78 -25.32 8.19
C TYR A 402 -0.61 -24.90 8.63
N LEU A 403 -1.04 -25.42 9.77
CA LEU A 403 -2.26 -25.01 10.46
C LEU A 403 -1.89 -24.20 11.70
N PHE A 404 -2.19 -22.92 11.70
CA PHE A 404 -2.09 -22.05 12.88
C PHE A 404 -3.23 -21.04 12.90
N TYR A 405 -3.49 -20.46 14.05
CA TYR A 405 -4.50 -19.43 14.21
C TYR A 405 -3.85 -18.04 14.34
N PRO A 406 -4.43 -16.98 13.71
CA PRO A 406 -5.59 -17.00 12.83
C PRO A 406 -5.24 -17.43 11.40
N ASN A 407 -6.08 -18.28 10.81
CA ASN A 407 -5.97 -18.66 9.40
C ASN A 407 -6.90 -17.77 8.53
N PHE A 408 -6.69 -17.76 7.20
CA PHE A 408 -7.44 -16.86 6.33
C PHE A 408 -8.62 -17.55 5.64
N ILE A 409 -9.74 -16.82 5.57
CA ILE A 409 -10.92 -17.14 4.76
C ILE A 409 -11.17 -15.91 3.86
N PHE A 410 -11.58 -16.14 2.63
CA PHE A 410 -11.91 -15.09 1.68
C PHE A 410 -13.32 -15.27 1.11
N PRO A 411 -13.99 -14.18 0.64
CA PRO A 411 -15.28 -14.27 -0.03
C PRO A 411 -15.19 -15.12 -1.29
N GLY A 412 -16.15 -16.04 -1.47
CA GLY A 412 -16.19 -17.02 -2.55
C GLY A 412 -16.95 -18.26 -2.08
N THR A 413 -16.77 -19.39 -2.71
CA THR A 413 -17.39 -20.65 -2.29
C THR A 413 -16.53 -21.42 -1.27
N VAL A 414 -17.11 -22.37 -0.57
CA VAL A 414 -16.37 -23.29 0.30
C VAL A 414 -15.32 -24.04 -0.52
N ARG A 415 -15.68 -24.50 -1.72
CA ARG A 415 -14.76 -25.19 -2.64
C ARG A 415 -13.55 -24.32 -3.00
N GLU A 416 -13.77 -23.06 -3.36
CA GLU A 416 -12.68 -22.13 -3.65
C GLU A 416 -11.77 -21.89 -2.45
N ASN A 417 -12.34 -21.80 -1.26
CA ASN A 417 -11.60 -21.66 -0.02
C ASN A 417 -10.77 -22.90 0.36
N VAL A 418 -11.20 -24.09 -0.02
CA VAL A 418 -10.42 -25.34 0.16
C VAL A 418 -9.32 -25.43 -0.89
N LEU A 419 -9.65 -25.24 -2.16
CA LEU A 419 -8.72 -25.44 -3.27
C LEU A 419 -7.64 -24.35 -3.39
N CYS A 420 -7.97 -23.11 -3.01
CA CYS A 420 -7.05 -21.96 -3.15
C CYS A 420 -6.40 -21.85 -4.55
N GLY A 421 -7.16 -22.14 -5.60
CA GLY A 421 -6.71 -22.10 -6.98
C GLY A 421 -6.00 -23.37 -7.48
N GLN A 422 -5.93 -24.43 -6.68
CA GLN A 422 -5.41 -25.73 -7.14
C GLN A 422 -6.50 -26.51 -7.89
N GLU A 423 -6.07 -27.28 -8.89
CA GLU A 423 -6.97 -28.20 -9.59
C GLU A 423 -7.18 -29.47 -8.77
N ALA A 424 -8.44 -29.92 -8.65
CA ALA A 424 -8.79 -31.15 -7.95
C ALA A 424 -8.80 -32.33 -8.93
N GLU A 425 -8.14 -33.42 -8.57
CA GLU A 425 -8.34 -34.68 -9.26
C GLU A 425 -9.79 -35.17 -9.04
N PRO A 426 -10.42 -35.83 -10.03
CA PRO A 426 -11.78 -36.33 -9.90
C PRO A 426 -11.96 -37.22 -8.65
N GLY A 427 -12.91 -36.84 -7.79
CA GLY A 427 -13.22 -37.58 -6.57
C GLY A 427 -12.31 -37.29 -5.36
N SER A 428 -11.27 -36.44 -5.50
CA SER A 428 -10.38 -36.11 -4.38
C SER A 428 -11.03 -35.12 -3.39
N TYR A 429 -11.78 -34.14 -3.93
CA TYR A 429 -12.50 -33.16 -3.09
C TYR A 429 -13.62 -33.85 -2.30
N GLU A 430 -14.41 -34.68 -2.94
CA GLU A 430 -15.55 -35.38 -2.37
C GLU A 430 -15.12 -36.30 -1.22
N LYS A 431 -13.97 -36.95 -1.30
CA LYS A 431 -13.39 -37.76 -0.20
C LYS A 431 -13.06 -36.88 1.03
N ILE A 432 -12.47 -35.71 0.83
CA ILE A 432 -12.13 -34.81 1.93
C ILE A 432 -13.41 -34.17 2.52
N GLU A 433 -14.38 -33.83 1.66
CA GLU A 433 -15.70 -33.33 2.07
C GLU A 433 -16.40 -34.30 3.00
N GLU A 434 -16.45 -35.59 2.65
CA GLU A 434 -17.05 -36.63 3.47
C GLU A 434 -16.25 -36.86 4.76
N LEU A 435 -14.93 -36.94 4.69
CA LEU A 435 -14.06 -37.18 5.84
C LEU A 435 -14.24 -36.11 6.94
N LEU A 436 -14.27 -34.84 6.55
CA LEU A 436 -14.32 -33.70 7.47
C LEU A 436 -15.75 -33.17 7.70
N HIS A 437 -16.77 -33.75 7.04
CA HIS A 437 -18.12 -33.21 7.05
C HIS A 437 -18.13 -31.71 6.74
N LEU A 438 -17.57 -31.33 5.59
CA LEU A 438 -17.48 -29.92 5.15
C LEU A 438 -18.90 -29.36 4.91
N PRO A 439 -19.05 -28.02 5.01
CA PRO A 439 -20.24 -27.37 4.45
C PRO A 439 -20.32 -27.60 2.93
N PRO A 440 -21.55 -27.49 2.33
CA PRO A 440 -21.73 -27.70 0.89
C PRO A 440 -20.70 -26.93 0.06
N ALA A 441 -20.14 -27.56 -0.97
CA ALA A 441 -19.06 -27.01 -1.78
C ALA A 441 -19.40 -25.67 -2.43
N ASP A 442 -20.66 -25.46 -2.81
CA ASP A 442 -21.23 -24.27 -3.43
C ASP A 442 -21.72 -23.22 -2.43
N LYS A 443 -21.68 -23.52 -1.11
CA LYS A 443 -22.05 -22.54 -0.07
C LYS A 443 -21.16 -21.30 -0.21
N GLU A 444 -21.81 -20.15 -0.40
CA GLU A 444 -21.12 -18.85 -0.45
C GLU A 444 -20.57 -18.50 0.93
N VAL A 445 -19.31 -18.11 0.96
CA VAL A 445 -18.58 -17.67 2.15
C VAL A 445 -18.59 -16.16 2.21
N ILE A 446 -19.18 -15.61 3.26
CA ILE A 446 -19.23 -14.17 3.54
C ILE A 446 -18.36 -13.89 4.75
N THR A 447 -17.47 -12.91 4.64
CA THR A 447 -16.54 -12.55 5.71
C THR A 447 -17.04 -11.40 6.57
N LYS A 448 -18.01 -10.60 6.09
CA LYS A 448 -18.63 -9.51 6.87
C LYS A 448 -20.10 -9.29 6.46
N PRO A 449 -21.10 -9.64 7.32
CA PRO A 449 -20.95 -10.45 8.54
C PRO A 449 -20.53 -11.88 8.21
N GLU A 450 -19.77 -12.50 9.12
CA GLU A 450 -19.33 -13.88 8.91
C GLU A 450 -20.51 -14.85 8.96
N ASN A 451 -20.57 -15.77 7.99
CA ASN A 451 -21.62 -16.80 7.87
C ASN A 451 -21.12 -18.22 8.13
N LEU A 452 -19.85 -18.37 8.51
CA LEU A 452 -19.26 -19.64 8.91
C LEU A 452 -19.05 -19.68 10.43
N SER A 453 -19.42 -20.80 11.07
CA SER A 453 -19.05 -21.08 12.45
C SER A 453 -17.53 -21.32 12.58
N LEU A 454 -17.00 -21.25 13.81
CA LEU A 454 -15.59 -21.56 14.06
C LEU A 454 -15.24 -22.99 13.65
N GLY A 455 -16.14 -23.96 13.89
CA GLY A 455 -15.95 -25.36 13.47
C GLY A 455 -15.93 -25.52 11.95
N GLU A 456 -16.84 -24.85 11.21
CA GLU A 456 -16.84 -24.88 9.74
C GLU A 456 -15.55 -24.28 9.17
N LYS A 457 -15.04 -23.18 9.75
CA LYS A 457 -13.75 -22.62 9.35
C LYS A 457 -12.60 -23.61 9.59
N GLN A 458 -12.59 -24.25 10.76
CA GLN A 458 -11.56 -25.24 11.10
C GLN A 458 -11.58 -26.42 10.12
N LYS A 459 -12.75 -26.93 9.77
CA LYS A 459 -12.92 -27.98 8.77
C LYS A 459 -12.35 -27.57 7.41
N ILE A 460 -12.60 -26.33 6.94
CA ILE A 460 -12.04 -25.79 5.71
C ILE A 460 -10.51 -25.72 5.78
N PHE A 461 -9.93 -25.33 6.91
CA PHE A 461 -8.47 -25.26 7.08
C PHE A 461 -7.82 -26.65 7.02
N LEU A 462 -8.42 -27.64 7.68
CA LEU A 462 -7.94 -29.02 7.62
C LEU A 462 -8.08 -29.62 6.22
N ALA A 463 -9.19 -29.35 5.54
CA ALA A 463 -9.39 -29.75 4.16
C ALA A 463 -8.31 -29.20 3.23
N ARG A 464 -7.95 -27.92 3.40
CA ARG A 464 -6.89 -27.24 2.65
C ARG A 464 -5.54 -27.93 2.82
N ILE A 465 -5.22 -28.36 4.05
CA ILE A 465 -3.98 -29.08 4.38
C ILE A 465 -3.95 -30.46 3.73
N LEU A 466 -5.03 -31.22 3.86
CA LEU A 466 -5.13 -32.55 3.26
C LEU A 466 -5.12 -32.48 1.73
N PHE A 467 -5.81 -31.49 1.15
CA PHE A 467 -5.87 -31.30 -0.28
C PHE A 467 -4.50 -30.94 -0.88
N ARG A 468 -3.72 -30.10 -0.19
CA ARG A 468 -2.37 -29.72 -0.62
C ARG A 468 -1.40 -30.90 -0.67
N ASP A 469 -1.67 -31.96 0.10
CA ASP A 469 -0.92 -33.23 0.11
C ASP A 469 0.60 -33.10 0.35
N SER A 470 1.02 -32.10 1.15
CA SER A 470 2.44 -31.82 1.42
C SER A 470 3.14 -32.94 2.16
N GLN A 471 4.45 -33.10 1.91
CA GLN A 471 5.29 -34.11 2.59
C GLN A 471 5.54 -33.78 4.08
N PHE A 472 5.44 -32.52 4.46
CA PHE A 472 5.67 -32.02 5.81
C PHE A 472 4.47 -31.21 6.31
N MET A 473 3.91 -31.60 7.46
CA MET A 473 2.71 -30.96 8.02
C MET A 473 2.96 -30.49 9.45
N LEU A 474 2.65 -29.21 9.74
CA LEU A 474 2.69 -28.61 11.06
C LEU A 474 1.25 -28.26 11.49
N LEU A 475 0.73 -28.92 12.51
CA LEU A 475 -0.67 -28.84 12.93
C LEU A 475 -0.76 -28.33 14.37
N ASP A 476 -1.13 -27.06 14.55
CA ASP A 476 -1.31 -26.45 15.88
C ASP A 476 -2.78 -26.55 16.30
N GLU A 477 -3.07 -27.33 17.32
CA GLU A 477 -4.41 -27.62 17.87
C GLU A 477 -5.44 -27.96 16.78
N PRO A 478 -5.22 -28.99 15.93
CA PRO A 478 -6.06 -29.27 14.77
C PRO A 478 -7.50 -29.65 15.15
N GLY A 479 -7.73 -30.22 16.32
CA GLY A 479 -9.07 -30.61 16.83
C GLY A 479 -9.87 -29.46 17.43
N SER A 480 -9.29 -28.24 17.58
CA SER A 480 -10.00 -27.13 18.18
C SER A 480 -11.27 -26.77 17.41
N ASN A 481 -12.39 -26.59 18.12
CA ASN A 481 -13.71 -26.28 17.57
C ASN A 481 -14.32 -27.34 16.63
N LEU A 482 -13.78 -28.57 16.59
CA LEU A 482 -14.39 -29.71 15.89
C LEU A 482 -15.35 -30.49 16.80
N ASP A 483 -16.27 -31.19 16.18
CA ASP A 483 -17.03 -32.26 16.84
C ASP A 483 -16.14 -33.53 16.94
N ASP A 484 -16.39 -34.34 17.99
CA ASP A 484 -15.59 -35.52 18.31
C ASP A 484 -15.45 -36.49 17.13
N LYS A 485 -16.53 -36.67 16.33
CA LYS A 485 -16.52 -37.56 15.17
C LYS A 485 -15.60 -37.05 14.06
N THR A 486 -15.65 -35.75 13.76
CA THR A 486 -14.80 -35.14 12.74
C THR A 486 -13.32 -35.16 13.19
N GLU A 487 -13.04 -34.90 14.47
CA GLU A 487 -11.69 -34.99 15.01
C GLU A 487 -11.14 -36.42 14.95
N GLN A 488 -11.97 -37.43 15.29
CA GLN A 488 -11.58 -38.83 15.18
C GLN A 488 -11.26 -39.23 13.74
N ASN A 489 -12.14 -38.89 12.78
CA ASN A 489 -11.91 -39.16 11.36
C ASN A 489 -10.60 -38.55 10.88
N PHE A 490 -10.33 -37.32 11.30
CA PHE A 490 -9.08 -36.63 10.94
C PHE A 490 -7.85 -37.29 11.55
N ALA A 491 -7.90 -37.67 12.83
CA ALA A 491 -6.83 -38.39 13.50
C ALA A 491 -6.54 -39.76 12.85
N GLU A 492 -7.58 -40.50 12.47
CA GLU A 492 -7.45 -41.77 11.75
C GLU A 492 -6.74 -41.55 10.37
N GLU A 493 -7.12 -40.48 9.65
CA GLU A 493 -6.47 -40.14 8.39
C GLU A 493 -5.01 -39.77 8.58
N LEU A 494 -4.66 -38.97 9.61
CA LEU A 494 -3.26 -38.71 9.96
C LEU A 494 -2.49 -40.01 10.26
N GLY A 495 -3.13 -40.98 10.97
CA GLY A 495 -2.56 -42.28 11.22
C GLY A 495 -2.28 -43.11 9.96
N ARG A 496 -3.05 -42.89 8.88
CA ARG A 496 -2.81 -43.54 7.56
C ARG A 496 -1.67 -42.89 6.80
N ILE A 497 -1.65 -41.55 6.74
CA ILE A 497 -0.70 -40.81 5.92
C ILE A 497 0.66 -40.63 6.57
N LYS A 498 0.80 -40.77 7.90
CA LYS A 498 2.08 -40.65 8.63
C LYS A 498 3.17 -41.59 8.15
N LYS A 499 2.82 -42.72 7.51
CA LYS A 499 3.79 -43.67 6.95
C LYS A 499 4.59 -43.10 5.77
N LYS A 500 4.07 -42.04 5.13
CA LYS A 500 4.69 -41.42 3.96
C LYS A 500 5.10 -39.96 4.21
N LYS A 501 4.61 -39.35 5.30
CA LYS A 501 4.73 -37.93 5.57
C LYS A 501 5.29 -37.68 6.97
N CYS A 502 5.95 -36.57 7.12
CA CYS A 502 6.38 -36.06 8.41
C CYS A 502 5.29 -35.14 8.97
N ILE A 503 4.70 -35.49 10.11
CA ILE A 503 3.58 -34.76 10.69
C ILE A 503 3.94 -34.37 12.12
N LEU A 504 3.96 -33.06 12.41
CA LEU A 504 4.13 -32.54 13.74
C LEU A 504 2.80 -31.98 14.22
N VAL A 505 2.34 -32.45 15.36
CA VAL A 505 1.07 -32.05 15.98
C VAL A 505 1.33 -31.44 17.34
N ILE A 506 0.76 -30.27 17.60
CA ILE A 506 0.60 -29.72 18.94
C ILE A 506 -0.84 -29.98 19.34
N SER A 507 -1.08 -30.76 20.36
CA SER A 507 -2.42 -30.97 20.90
C SER A 507 -2.40 -31.49 22.33
N HIS A 508 -3.47 -31.21 23.07
CA HIS A 508 -3.75 -31.73 24.38
C HIS A 508 -4.74 -32.91 24.35
N ASN A 509 -5.33 -33.22 23.19
CA ASN A 509 -6.30 -34.33 23.05
C ASN A 509 -5.58 -35.66 22.98
N LYS A 510 -6.07 -36.64 23.79
CA LYS A 510 -5.48 -37.98 23.89
C LYS A 510 -5.56 -38.80 22.60
N ILE A 511 -6.45 -38.48 21.69
CA ILE A 511 -6.58 -39.16 20.41
C ILE A 511 -5.27 -39.11 19.60
N TYR A 512 -4.50 -38.04 19.72
CA TYR A 512 -3.21 -37.92 19.06
C TYR A 512 -2.10 -38.69 19.77
N ASP A 513 -2.23 -39.00 21.06
CA ASP A 513 -1.29 -39.86 21.80
C ASP A 513 -1.27 -41.28 21.23
N GLU A 514 -2.46 -41.79 20.83
CA GLU A 514 -2.62 -43.15 20.34
C GLU A 514 -1.97 -43.35 18.96
N ILE A 515 -1.89 -42.29 18.17
CA ILE A 515 -1.33 -42.33 16.81
C ILE A 515 0.10 -41.79 16.70
N ALA A 516 0.65 -41.21 17.78
CA ALA A 516 1.97 -40.64 17.77
C ALA A 516 3.07 -41.71 17.76
N ASP A 517 4.08 -41.52 16.93
CA ASP A 517 5.29 -42.36 16.90
C ASP A 517 6.35 -41.84 17.89
N GLN A 518 6.33 -40.53 18.17
CA GLN A 518 7.22 -39.87 19.14
C GLN A 518 6.45 -38.76 19.87
N ILE A 519 6.78 -38.57 21.14
CA ILE A 519 6.22 -37.50 21.96
C ILE A 519 7.37 -36.66 22.52
N TYR A 520 7.29 -35.34 22.32
CA TYR A 520 8.19 -34.37 22.96
C TYR A 520 7.40 -33.52 23.94
N GLU A 521 8.01 -33.25 25.10
CA GLU A 521 7.40 -32.41 26.14
C GLU A 521 8.28 -31.19 26.45
N ILE A 522 7.64 -30.02 26.57
CA ILE A 522 8.30 -28.79 27.03
C ILE A 522 7.95 -28.62 28.50
N GLN A 523 8.91 -28.94 29.39
CA GLN A 523 8.77 -28.81 30.84
C GLN A 523 9.99 -28.12 31.44
N GLY A 524 9.77 -27.23 32.43
CA GLY A 524 10.86 -26.52 33.13
C GLY A 524 11.79 -25.73 32.22
N GLY A 525 11.30 -25.21 31.12
CA GLY A 525 12.08 -24.44 30.15
C GLY A 525 13.03 -25.31 29.30
N VAL A 526 12.76 -26.59 29.16
CA VAL A 526 13.57 -27.51 28.32
C VAL A 526 12.63 -28.43 27.54
N MET A 527 12.90 -28.63 26.25
CA MET A 527 12.22 -29.61 25.40
C MET A 527 12.93 -30.95 25.50
N LYS A 528 12.20 -32.02 25.79
CA LYS A 528 12.73 -33.38 25.94
C LYS A 528 11.86 -34.39 25.24
N LYS A 529 12.46 -35.46 24.72
CA LYS A 529 11.72 -36.62 24.19
C LYS A 529 11.17 -37.41 25.37
N SER A 530 9.87 -37.76 25.35
CA SER A 530 9.25 -38.56 26.40
C SER A 530 9.60 -40.04 26.23
N GLU A 531 10.13 -40.66 27.28
CA GLU A 531 10.51 -42.07 27.26
C GLU A 531 9.32 -43.04 27.41
N ASN A 532 8.08 -42.53 27.61
CA ASN A 532 6.94 -43.31 28.07
C ASN A 532 5.84 -43.59 27.02
N ILE A 533 6.17 -43.82 25.76
CA ILE A 533 5.15 -44.16 24.74
C ILE A 533 4.38 -45.45 25.10
N HIS A 534 5.02 -46.46 25.72
CA HIS A 534 4.36 -47.74 26.06
C HIS A 534 3.65 -47.77 27.41
N LYS A 535 3.88 -46.81 28.32
CA LYS A 535 3.25 -46.81 29.65
C LYS A 535 1.87 -46.13 29.65
N ILE A 536 1.67 -45.15 28.78
CA ILE A 536 0.39 -44.44 28.65
C ILE A 536 -0.68 -45.33 27.98
N ILE A 537 -0.28 -46.19 27.02
CA ILE A 537 -1.18 -47.16 26.36
C ILE A 537 -1.56 -48.29 27.33
N GLY A 538 -0.65 -48.70 28.22
CA GLY A 538 -0.90 -49.78 29.20
C GLY A 538 -1.83 -49.39 30.33
N GLU A 539 -1.83 -48.15 30.79
CA GLU A 539 -2.71 -47.70 31.89
C GLU A 539 -4.16 -47.39 31.41
N SER A 540 -4.39 -47.00 30.15
CA SER A 540 -5.73 -46.79 29.61
C SER A 540 -6.50 -48.09 29.39
N VAL A 541 -5.83 -49.19 29.11
CA VAL A 541 -6.46 -50.52 28.91
C VAL A 541 -6.91 -51.15 30.26
N LEU A 542 -6.24 -50.80 31.36
CA LEU A 542 -6.57 -51.30 32.71
C LEU A 542 -7.79 -50.63 33.37
N TRP A 543 -8.22 -49.45 32.86
CA TRP A 543 -9.40 -48.74 33.40
C TRP A 543 -10.70 -49.14 32.73
N THR A 544 -10.71 -49.71 31.52
CA THR A 544 -11.92 -50.17 30.82
C THR A 544 -12.35 -51.61 31.17
N SER A 545 -11.54 -52.35 31.93
CA SER A 545 -11.87 -53.71 32.36
C SER A 545 -12.48 -53.82 33.79
N LYS A 546 -12.76 -52.68 34.43
CA LYS A 546 -13.39 -52.61 35.77
C LYS A 546 -14.60 -51.66 35.80
N LYS A 547 -15.51 -51.83 34.88
CA LYS A 547 -16.92 -51.40 35.04
C LYS A 547 -17.81 -52.40 34.39
#